data_d1959544691b89d29b2451aa0c57bb1b
#
_entry.id   d1959544691b89d29b2451aa0c57bb1b
#
_cell.length_a   1.000
_cell.length_b   1.000
_cell.length_c   1.000
_cell.angle_alpha   90.00
_cell.angle_beta   90.00
_cell.angle_gamma   90.00
#
_symmetry.space_group_name_H-M   'P 1'
#
loop_
_entity.id
_entity.type
_entity.pdbx_description
1 polymer ?
#
loop_
_entity_poly.entity_id
_entity_poly.type
_entity_poly.pdbx_seq_one_letter_code
_entity_poly.pdbx_strand_id
1 'polypeptide(L)'
;MLFRSFEIESRDTKLGPEEITRDIPNVSETFLRDLDDSGIIRIGASVKPGDILVGKVTPKGETQLTPEEKLLRAIFGEKAGDVRDASLICPPGIEGIIVGVKIFSRKGIEKDDRAKAIEQEELDMMEKNLQDEIRILHDEVKKRVIQMLKGQTLRADAFDEYGRERILKKGTVLTPEVLEDVAYEQMVRLKIQSDEPRLEGELRLLEERTERQVEVVRQLFEEKKEKIRRGDELPPGVIKLVKVYVAMKR
;
A
#
# COMPACT_ATOMS: atom_id res chain seq x y z
N MET A 1 -5.37 -17.89 17.96
CA MET A 1 -4.59 -16.65 18.10
C MET A 1 -5.58 -15.53 18.32
N LEU A 2 -5.44 -14.72 19.37
CA LEU A 2 -6.31 -13.58 19.61
C LEU A 2 -5.58 -12.32 19.19
N PHE A 3 -6.23 -11.48 18.39
CA PHE A 3 -5.71 -10.17 17.99
C PHE A 3 -6.42 -9.07 18.77
N ARG A 4 -5.65 -8.07 19.19
CA ARG A 4 -6.20 -6.82 19.74
C ARG A 4 -5.62 -5.64 18.97
N SER A 5 -6.45 -4.62 18.81
CA SER A 5 -6.01 -3.35 18.22
C SER A 5 -6.08 -2.25 19.28
N PHE A 6 -5.07 -1.40 19.28
CA PHE A 6 -5.01 -0.19 20.08
C PHE A 6 -4.89 1.00 19.14
N GLU A 7 -5.55 2.08 19.48
CA GLU A 7 -5.52 3.29 18.66
C GLU A 7 -5.23 4.52 19.50
N ILE A 8 -4.51 5.46 18.89
CA ILE A 8 -4.23 6.76 19.46
C ILE A 8 -4.41 7.83 18.40
N GLU A 9 -5.02 8.94 18.79
CA GLU A 9 -5.23 10.10 17.95
C GLU A 9 -4.31 11.24 18.37
N SER A 10 -3.74 11.93 17.40
CA SER A 10 -3.08 13.23 17.59
C SER A 10 -4.03 14.32 17.13
N ARG A 11 -4.29 15.31 17.98
CA ARG A 11 -5.26 16.39 17.75
C ARG A 11 -4.59 17.74 17.69
N ASP A 12 -5.22 18.65 16.97
CA ASP A 12 -4.86 20.05 17.04
C ASP A 12 -5.52 20.69 18.25
N THR A 13 -4.71 21.25 19.16
CA THR A 13 -5.21 21.88 20.37
C THR A 13 -4.93 23.38 20.35
N LYS A 14 -5.63 24.17 21.20
CA LYS A 14 -5.42 25.62 21.32
C LYS A 14 -3.99 26.01 21.74
N LEU A 15 -3.25 25.08 22.34
CA LEU A 15 -1.89 25.28 22.81
C LEU A 15 -0.83 24.83 21.78
N GLY A 16 -1.25 24.25 20.68
CA GLY A 16 -0.44 23.68 19.62
C GLY A 16 -0.87 22.25 19.27
N PRO A 17 -0.38 21.71 18.16
CA PRO A 17 -0.67 20.35 17.77
C PRO A 17 -0.03 19.34 18.72
N GLU A 18 -0.74 18.23 18.98
CA GLU A 18 -0.12 17.07 19.62
C GLU A 18 0.80 16.38 18.61
N GLU A 19 1.97 15.92 19.07
CA GLU A 19 2.94 15.23 18.21
C GLU A 19 3.09 13.77 18.60
N ILE A 20 3.21 12.91 17.58
CA ILE A 20 3.65 11.53 17.75
C ILE A 20 5.15 11.49 17.50
N THR A 21 5.90 11.20 18.54
CA THR A 21 7.38 11.26 18.53
C THR A 21 7.99 10.24 19.50
N ARG A 22 9.24 9.87 19.25
CA ARG A 22 10.07 9.10 20.17
C ARG A 22 10.64 9.97 21.31
N ASP A 23 10.71 11.27 21.09
CA ASP A 23 11.30 12.22 22.06
C ASP A 23 10.29 12.56 23.15
N ILE A 24 10.18 11.66 24.14
CA ILE A 24 9.23 11.75 25.25
C ILE A 24 10.01 12.19 26.52
N PRO A 25 9.61 13.29 27.18
CA PRO A 25 10.29 13.75 28.38
C PRO A 25 10.12 12.76 29.54
N ASN A 26 11.16 12.61 30.36
CA ASN A 26 11.18 11.80 31.59
C ASN A 26 10.96 10.28 31.40
N VAL A 27 11.18 9.74 30.21
CA VAL A 27 11.13 8.32 29.93
C VAL A 27 12.53 7.76 29.67
N SER A 28 12.83 6.61 30.26
CA SER A 28 14.13 5.95 30.06
C SER A 28 14.25 5.37 28.66
N GLU A 29 15.44 5.42 28.06
CA GLU A 29 15.74 4.84 26.74
C GLU A 29 15.37 3.36 26.62
N THR A 30 15.34 2.63 27.72
CA THR A 30 14.94 1.21 27.73
C THR A 30 13.51 1.00 27.26
N PHE A 31 12.59 1.93 27.57
CA PHE A 31 11.21 1.91 27.10
C PHE A 31 11.03 2.42 25.65
N LEU A 32 12.02 3.18 25.17
CA LEU A 32 12.01 3.76 23.82
C LEU A 32 12.72 2.86 22.80
N ARG A 33 13.36 1.78 23.23
CA ARG A 33 14.19 0.91 22.38
C ARG A 33 13.43 0.31 21.19
N ASP A 34 12.19 -0.10 21.42
CA ASP A 34 11.38 -0.79 20.44
C ASP A 34 10.53 0.17 19.58
N LEU A 35 10.63 1.49 19.85
CA LEU A 35 10.07 2.56 19.02
C LEU A 35 11.01 2.91 17.87
N ASP A 36 10.42 3.25 16.73
CA ASP A 36 11.14 3.86 15.61
C ASP A 36 11.32 5.39 15.81
N ASP A 37 11.97 6.04 14.85
CA ASP A 37 12.21 7.49 14.92
C ASP A 37 10.92 8.32 14.85
N SER A 38 9.83 7.76 14.32
CA SER A 38 8.48 8.36 14.32
C SER A 38 7.73 8.17 15.64
N GLY A 39 8.34 7.53 16.64
CA GLY A 39 7.73 7.25 17.95
C GLY A 39 6.73 6.10 17.94
N ILE A 40 6.75 5.24 16.94
CA ILE A 40 5.80 4.12 16.77
C ILE A 40 6.55 2.80 16.96
N ILE A 41 5.92 1.85 17.63
CA ILE A 41 6.54 0.54 17.87
C ILE A 41 6.77 -0.23 16.58
N ARG A 42 7.89 -0.97 16.51
CA ARG A 42 8.28 -1.75 15.33
C ARG A 42 7.44 -3.01 15.21
N ILE A 43 7.13 -3.40 13.96
CA ILE A 43 6.50 -4.69 13.66
C ILE A 43 7.46 -5.82 14.06
N GLY A 44 6.94 -6.85 14.73
CA GLY A 44 7.72 -7.97 15.26
C GLY A 44 8.23 -7.76 16.69
N ALA A 45 8.12 -6.54 17.26
CA ALA A 45 8.48 -6.29 18.65
C ALA A 45 7.58 -7.07 19.62
N SER A 46 8.19 -7.59 20.70
CA SER A 46 7.47 -8.26 21.79
C SER A 46 7.08 -7.23 22.83
N VAL A 47 5.79 -7.15 23.15
CA VAL A 47 5.24 -6.16 24.10
C VAL A 47 4.74 -6.83 25.37
N LYS A 48 4.93 -6.10 26.47
CA LYS A 48 4.47 -6.44 27.83
C LYS A 48 3.62 -5.31 28.39
N PRO A 49 2.84 -5.57 29.45
CA PRO A 49 2.13 -4.53 30.16
C PRO A 49 3.09 -3.41 30.61
N GLY A 50 2.74 -2.18 30.28
CA GLY A 50 3.56 -0.99 30.62
C GLY A 50 4.50 -0.52 29.52
N ASP A 51 4.74 -1.31 28.46
CA ASP A 51 5.54 -0.87 27.32
C ASP A 51 4.81 0.18 26.50
N ILE A 52 5.56 1.14 25.94
CA ILE A 52 5.02 2.19 25.08
C ILE A 52 4.80 1.62 23.68
N LEU A 53 3.55 1.70 23.21
CA LEU A 53 3.17 1.31 21.85
C LEU A 53 3.33 2.46 20.85
N VAL A 54 2.94 3.67 21.28
CA VAL A 54 3.08 4.90 20.48
C VAL A 54 3.42 6.05 21.41
N GLY A 55 4.52 6.70 21.16
CA GLY A 55 4.94 7.90 21.89
C GLY A 55 4.14 9.12 21.42
N LYS A 56 3.48 9.81 22.34
CA LYS A 56 2.75 11.04 22.06
C LYS A 56 3.06 12.10 23.12
N VAL A 57 3.28 13.31 22.67
CA VAL A 57 3.47 14.47 23.53
C VAL A 57 2.38 15.52 23.27
N THR A 58 1.88 16.11 24.34
CA THR A 58 0.85 17.16 24.30
C THR A 58 1.45 18.45 24.85
N PRO A 59 1.28 19.61 24.17
CA PRO A 59 1.76 20.89 24.67
C PRO A 59 1.10 21.25 26.00
N LYS A 60 1.90 21.76 26.95
CA LYS A 60 1.40 22.31 28.22
C LYS A 60 1.17 23.82 28.10
N GLY A 61 0.09 24.31 28.68
CA GLY A 61 -0.12 25.76 28.86
C GLY A 61 0.82 26.33 29.94
N GLU A 62 1.24 27.55 29.76
CA GLU A 62 2.13 28.26 30.71
C GLU A 62 1.67 28.26 32.17
N THR A 63 0.35 28.18 32.38
CA THR A 63 -0.29 28.14 33.72
C THR A 63 -0.14 26.83 34.47
N GLN A 64 0.31 25.77 33.80
CA GLN A 64 0.43 24.42 34.37
C GLN A 64 1.85 24.04 34.75
N LEU A 65 2.82 24.94 34.59
CA LEU A 65 4.21 24.68 34.97
C LEU A 65 4.32 24.76 36.50
N THR A 66 4.89 23.72 37.10
CA THR A 66 5.27 23.75 38.50
C THR A 66 6.44 24.72 38.73
N PRO A 67 6.66 25.25 39.96
CA PRO A 67 7.81 26.13 40.25
C PRO A 67 9.14 25.47 39.89
N GLU A 68 9.24 24.16 40.07
CA GLU A 68 10.43 23.35 39.76
C GLU A 68 10.67 23.26 38.25
N GLU A 69 9.63 23.05 37.44
CA GLU A 69 9.72 23.05 35.99
C GLU A 69 10.10 24.43 35.44
N LYS A 70 9.62 25.53 36.04
CA LYS A 70 10.04 26.89 35.68
C LYS A 70 11.54 27.11 35.94
N LEU A 71 12.06 26.53 37.01
CA LEU A 71 13.46 26.61 37.36
C LEU A 71 14.33 25.76 36.44
N LEU A 72 13.90 24.54 36.10
CA LEU A 72 14.53 23.68 35.10
C LEU A 72 14.55 24.33 33.70
N ARG A 73 13.48 25.01 33.31
CA ARG A 73 13.41 25.76 32.06
C ARG A 73 14.42 26.89 32.00
N ALA A 74 14.60 27.61 33.14
CA ALA A 74 15.59 28.68 33.24
C ALA A 74 17.03 28.18 33.17
N ILE A 75 17.30 26.96 33.62
CA ILE A 75 18.66 26.38 33.68
C ILE A 75 19.02 25.60 32.41
N PHE A 76 18.11 24.83 31.87
CA PHE A 76 18.35 23.86 30.76
C PHE A 76 17.74 24.26 29.41
N GLY A 77 17.06 25.42 29.31
CA GLY A 77 16.44 25.91 28.10
C GLY A 77 14.98 25.42 27.86
N GLU A 78 14.32 25.97 26.84
CA GLU A 78 12.87 25.94 26.65
C GLU A 78 12.26 24.55 26.42
N LYS A 79 13.02 23.55 26.02
CA LYS A 79 12.47 22.25 25.53
C LYS A 79 11.99 21.28 26.64
N ALA A 80 12.47 21.37 27.85
CA ALA A 80 12.20 20.35 28.88
C ALA A 80 10.89 20.49 29.66
N GLY A 81 10.18 21.63 29.55
CA GLY A 81 8.96 21.92 30.33
C GLY A 81 7.68 22.10 29.54
N ASP A 82 7.75 22.15 28.20
CA ASP A 82 6.62 22.60 27.37
C ASP A 82 5.65 21.49 26.94
N VAL A 83 5.99 20.24 27.16
CA VAL A 83 5.19 19.11 26.74
C VAL A 83 4.94 18.11 27.87
N ARG A 84 3.80 17.44 27.79
CA ARG A 84 3.40 16.36 28.71
C ARG A 84 3.32 15.06 27.93
N ASP A 85 3.79 13.97 28.54
CA ASP A 85 3.61 12.62 28.03
C ASP A 85 2.13 12.24 28.03
N ALA A 86 1.67 11.81 26.84
CA ALA A 86 0.32 11.30 26.60
C ALA A 86 0.39 10.01 25.72
N SER A 87 1.48 9.27 25.84
CA SER A 87 1.78 8.07 25.06
C SER A 87 0.76 6.96 25.29
N LEU A 88 0.56 6.13 24.26
CA LEU A 88 -0.22 4.92 24.34
C LEU A 88 0.63 3.81 24.95
N ILE A 89 0.22 3.36 26.12
CA ILE A 89 0.90 2.31 26.88
C ILE A 89 0.13 0.99 26.73
N CYS A 90 0.85 -0.13 26.68
CA CYS A 90 0.25 -1.46 26.64
C CYS A 90 -0.51 -1.73 27.95
N PRO A 91 -1.84 -2.02 27.88
CA PRO A 91 -2.64 -2.25 29.08
C PRO A 91 -2.22 -3.50 29.85
N PRO A 92 -2.57 -3.57 31.15
CA PRO A 92 -2.31 -4.76 31.95
C PRO A 92 -3.02 -5.99 31.39
N GLY A 93 -2.37 -7.15 31.45
CA GLY A 93 -2.89 -8.42 30.97
C GLY A 93 -2.73 -8.66 29.47
N ILE A 94 -2.04 -7.79 28.75
CA ILE A 94 -1.74 -7.96 27.33
C ILE A 94 -0.26 -8.21 27.15
N GLU A 95 0.07 -9.38 26.64
CA GLU A 95 1.42 -9.78 26.25
C GLU A 95 1.37 -10.41 24.86
N GLY A 96 2.25 -9.97 23.96
CA GLY A 96 2.19 -10.45 22.59
C GLY A 96 3.27 -9.90 21.68
N ILE A 97 3.03 -10.02 20.39
CA ILE A 97 3.92 -9.54 19.33
C ILE A 97 3.13 -8.57 18.45
N ILE A 98 3.76 -7.47 18.07
CA ILE A 98 3.19 -6.51 17.11
C ILE A 98 3.18 -7.13 15.72
N VAL A 99 1.99 -7.27 15.13
CA VAL A 99 1.82 -7.88 13.80
C VAL A 99 1.55 -6.86 12.70
N GLY A 100 1.19 -5.65 13.07
CA GLY A 100 0.94 -4.60 12.10
C GLY A 100 0.72 -3.24 12.74
N VAL A 101 1.00 -2.20 11.97
CA VAL A 101 0.75 -0.80 12.33
C VAL A 101 0.11 -0.12 11.13
N LYS A 102 -0.95 0.64 11.36
CA LYS A 102 -1.57 1.50 10.35
C LYS A 102 -1.53 2.95 10.80
N ILE A 103 -1.10 3.83 9.92
CA ILE A 103 -0.99 5.26 10.16
C ILE A 103 -1.92 5.96 9.19
N PHE A 104 -2.86 6.74 9.72
CA PHE A 104 -3.78 7.56 8.96
C PHE A 104 -3.42 9.03 9.21
N SER A 105 -3.20 9.77 8.13
CA SER A 105 -2.83 11.18 8.21
C SER A 105 -3.87 12.03 7.49
N ARG A 106 -4.24 13.16 8.10
CA ARG A 106 -5.19 14.10 7.51
C ARG A 106 -4.63 14.69 6.21
N LYS A 107 -5.51 14.92 5.25
CA LYS A 107 -5.21 15.57 3.98
C LYS A 107 -4.49 16.92 4.19
N GLY A 108 -3.39 17.11 3.46
CA GLY A 108 -2.64 18.38 3.47
C GLY A 108 -1.58 18.51 4.58
N ILE A 109 -1.39 17.47 5.40
CA ILE A 109 -0.33 17.42 6.40
C ILE A 109 0.84 16.66 5.84
N GLU A 110 2.05 17.13 6.12
CA GLU A 110 3.28 16.44 5.72
C GLU A 110 3.36 15.07 6.38
N LYS A 111 3.50 14.02 5.56
CA LYS A 111 3.58 12.65 6.04
C LYS A 111 5.00 12.35 6.54
N ASP A 112 5.11 11.69 7.67
CA ASP A 112 6.39 11.20 8.18
C ASP A 112 7.00 10.16 7.24
N ASP A 113 8.29 9.94 7.33
CA ASP A 113 9.02 8.98 6.47
C ASP A 113 8.48 7.55 6.62
N ARG A 114 8.03 7.18 7.82
CA ARG A 114 7.36 5.90 8.06
C ARG A 114 6.02 5.79 7.34
N ALA A 115 5.21 6.84 7.37
CA ALA A 115 3.93 6.86 6.67
C ALA A 115 4.14 6.81 5.16
N LYS A 116 5.16 7.51 4.63
CA LYS A 116 5.55 7.44 3.22
C LYS A 116 6.02 6.03 2.81
N ALA A 117 6.80 5.37 3.67
CA ALA A 117 7.26 4.01 3.40
C ALA A 117 6.11 3.00 3.35
N ILE A 118 5.15 3.08 4.29
CA ILE A 118 3.96 2.23 4.30
C ILE A 118 3.10 2.48 3.07
N GLU A 119 2.88 3.75 2.71
CA GLU A 119 2.13 4.13 1.50
C GLU A 119 2.78 3.58 0.23
N GLN A 120 4.10 3.69 0.12
CA GLN A 120 4.84 3.16 -1.02
C GLN A 120 4.73 1.64 -1.12
N GLU A 121 4.84 0.93 0.01
CA GLU A 121 4.67 -0.53 0.05
C GLU A 121 3.26 -0.96 -0.36
N GLU A 122 2.22 -0.23 0.07
CA GLU A 122 0.84 -0.46 -0.36
C GLU A 122 0.65 -0.21 -1.87
N LEU A 123 1.26 0.85 -2.40
CA LEU A 123 1.22 1.16 -3.82
C LEU A 123 1.93 0.08 -4.66
N ASP A 124 3.11 -0.37 -4.23
CA ASP A 124 3.87 -1.42 -4.90
C ASP A 124 3.11 -2.75 -4.91
N MET A 125 2.45 -3.07 -3.79
CA MET A 125 1.60 -4.26 -3.71
C MET A 125 0.39 -4.16 -4.64
N MET A 126 -0.24 -2.99 -4.70
CA MET A 126 -1.37 -2.75 -5.62
C MET A 126 -0.93 -2.84 -7.09
N GLU A 127 0.26 -2.31 -7.44
CA GLU A 127 0.79 -2.39 -8.80
C GLU A 127 1.06 -3.85 -9.21
N LYS A 128 1.59 -4.67 -8.31
CA LYS A 128 1.74 -6.12 -8.55
C LYS A 128 0.39 -6.80 -8.76
N ASN A 129 -0.59 -6.50 -7.91
CA ASN A 129 -1.93 -7.05 -8.03
C ASN A 129 -2.58 -6.67 -9.38
N LEU A 130 -2.41 -5.42 -9.83
CA LEU A 130 -2.89 -4.97 -11.14
C LEU A 130 -2.24 -5.75 -12.29
N GLN A 131 -0.92 -5.93 -12.24
CA GLN A 131 -0.19 -6.70 -13.25
C GLN A 131 -0.65 -8.16 -13.29
N ASP A 132 -0.85 -8.77 -12.13
CA ASP A 132 -1.36 -10.13 -12.02
C ASP A 132 -2.79 -10.26 -12.55
N GLU A 133 -3.67 -9.30 -12.25
CA GLU A 133 -5.05 -9.29 -12.74
C GLU A 133 -5.11 -9.15 -14.27
N ILE A 134 -4.30 -8.25 -14.85
CA ILE A 134 -4.18 -8.10 -16.31
C ILE A 134 -3.64 -9.39 -16.94
N ARG A 135 -2.62 -10.01 -16.34
CA ARG A 135 -2.05 -11.27 -16.83
C ARG A 135 -3.09 -12.38 -16.83
N ILE A 136 -3.86 -12.53 -15.76
CA ILE A 136 -4.93 -13.53 -15.67
C ILE A 136 -5.97 -13.33 -16.75
N LEU A 137 -6.39 -12.08 -16.99
CA LEU A 137 -7.31 -11.74 -18.08
C LEU A 137 -6.75 -12.14 -19.45
N HIS A 138 -5.49 -11.79 -19.72
CA HIS A 138 -4.84 -12.15 -20.99
C HIS A 138 -4.68 -13.67 -21.13
N ASP A 139 -4.32 -14.40 -20.07
CA ASP A 139 -4.19 -15.86 -20.11
C ASP A 139 -5.52 -16.58 -20.37
N GLU A 140 -6.61 -16.08 -19.80
CA GLU A 140 -7.94 -16.63 -20.04
C GLU A 140 -8.38 -16.42 -21.51
N VAL A 141 -8.20 -15.19 -22.01
CA VAL A 141 -8.53 -14.86 -23.38
C VAL A 141 -7.61 -15.58 -24.36
N LYS A 142 -6.30 -15.70 -24.04
CA LYS A 142 -5.31 -16.46 -24.80
C LYS A 142 -5.79 -17.89 -25.07
N LYS A 143 -6.26 -18.59 -24.05
CA LYS A 143 -6.80 -19.96 -24.21
C LYS A 143 -7.95 -20.01 -25.22
N ARG A 144 -8.82 -19.01 -25.19
CA ARG A 144 -9.96 -18.92 -26.11
C ARG A 144 -9.50 -18.61 -27.53
N VAL A 145 -8.56 -17.69 -27.71
CA VAL A 145 -7.96 -17.36 -29.02
C VAL A 145 -7.25 -18.58 -29.62
N ILE A 146 -6.49 -19.35 -28.82
CA ILE A 146 -5.86 -20.60 -29.27
C ILE A 146 -6.90 -21.59 -29.84
N GLN A 147 -8.04 -21.73 -29.15
CA GLN A 147 -9.10 -22.62 -29.63
C GLN A 147 -9.71 -22.13 -30.96
N MET A 148 -9.86 -20.82 -31.15
CA MET A 148 -10.39 -20.21 -32.37
C MET A 148 -9.41 -20.32 -33.55
N LEU A 149 -8.10 -20.16 -33.27
CA LEU A 149 -7.06 -20.19 -34.31
C LEU A 149 -6.59 -21.59 -34.68
N LYS A 150 -6.94 -22.60 -33.88
CA LYS A 150 -6.51 -24.00 -34.08
C LYS A 150 -6.88 -24.51 -35.49
N GLY A 151 -5.86 -24.97 -36.22
CA GLY A 151 -6.03 -25.53 -37.57
C GLY A 151 -6.08 -24.50 -38.71
N GLN A 152 -6.04 -23.22 -38.38
CA GLN A 152 -5.95 -22.15 -39.39
C GLN A 152 -4.51 -22.00 -39.90
N THR A 153 -4.36 -21.45 -41.12
CA THR A 153 -3.04 -21.18 -41.72
C THR A 153 -2.75 -19.69 -41.76
N LEU A 154 -1.50 -19.32 -41.56
CA LEU A 154 -1.09 -17.93 -41.68
C LEU A 154 -1.05 -17.43 -43.12
N ARG A 155 -1.68 -16.29 -43.36
CA ARG A 155 -1.68 -15.59 -44.65
C ARG A 155 -0.41 -14.78 -44.90
N ALA A 156 0.23 -14.30 -43.86
CA ALA A 156 1.45 -13.47 -43.88
C ALA A 156 2.41 -13.87 -42.78
N ASP A 157 3.68 -13.49 -42.89
CA ASP A 157 4.66 -13.66 -41.82
C ASP A 157 4.24 -12.82 -40.60
N ALA A 158 4.38 -13.38 -39.40
CA ALA A 158 4.14 -12.69 -38.15
C ALA A 158 5.49 -12.26 -37.52
N PHE A 159 5.55 -11.01 -37.09
CA PHE A 159 6.72 -10.39 -36.49
C PHE A 159 6.46 -10.02 -35.04
N ASP A 160 7.55 -9.80 -34.29
CA ASP A 160 7.49 -9.26 -32.93
C ASP A 160 6.87 -7.85 -32.90
N GLU A 161 6.63 -7.32 -31.72
CA GLU A 161 6.02 -6.00 -31.51
C GLU A 161 6.81 -4.86 -32.19
N TYR A 162 8.11 -5.04 -32.38
CA TYR A 162 9.02 -4.07 -33.01
C TYR A 162 9.30 -4.34 -34.50
N GLY A 163 8.73 -5.41 -35.06
CA GLY A 163 8.96 -5.81 -36.45
C GLY A 163 10.36 -6.32 -36.76
N ARG A 164 11.13 -6.71 -35.72
CA ARG A 164 12.54 -7.09 -35.84
C ARG A 164 12.74 -8.58 -36.03
N GLU A 165 12.03 -9.39 -35.25
CA GLU A 165 12.10 -10.85 -35.33
C GLU A 165 10.84 -11.44 -35.90
N ARG A 166 11.03 -12.39 -36.80
CA ARG A 166 9.93 -13.16 -37.38
C ARG A 166 9.58 -14.31 -36.45
N ILE A 167 8.38 -14.25 -35.82
CA ILE A 167 7.88 -15.26 -34.91
C ILE A 167 7.35 -16.48 -35.65
N LEU A 168 6.51 -16.24 -36.68
CA LEU A 168 5.91 -17.30 -37.46
C LEU A 168 5.99 -17.00 -38.98
N LYS A 169 6.16 -18.06 -39.79
CA LYS A 169 6.24 -17.94 -41.25
C LYS A 169 4.84 -18.03 -41.87
N LYS A 170 4.66 -17.36 -43.00
CA LYS A 170 3.50 -17.55 -43.88
C LYS A 170 3.31 -19.02 -44.20
N GLY A 171 2.06 -19.51 -44.20
CA GLY A 171 1.72 -20.87 -44.46
C GLY A 171 1.91 -21.85 -43.29
N THR A 172 2.33 -21.38 -42.12
CA THR A 172 2.37 -22.20 -40.91
C THR A 172 0.94 -22.52 -40.45
N VAL A 173 0.70 -23.80 -40.18
CA VAL A 173 -0.54 -24.26 -39.55
C VAL A 173 -0.48 -23.96 -38.06
N LEU A 174 -1.48 -23.26 -37.55
CA LEU A 174 -1.54 -22.84 -36.15
C LEU A 174 -2.00 -24.04 -35.29
N THR A 175 -1.04 -24.65 -34.60
CA THR A 175 -1.30 -25.66 -33.57
C THR A 175 -1.26 -25.03 -32.18
N PRO A 176 -1.92 -25.62 -31.17
CA PRO A 176 -1.86 -25.10 -29.81
C PRO A 176 -0.43 -24.92 -29.30
N GLU A 177 0.47 -25.87 -29.59
CA GLU A 177 1.87 -25.86 -29.20
C GLU A 177 2.64 -24.65 -29.76
N VAL A 178 2.39 -24.29 -31.03
CA VAL A 178 2.98 -23.13 -31.69
C VAL A 178 2.44 -21.81 -31.12
N LEU A 179 1.17 -21.81 -30.71
CA LEU A 179 0.50 -20.62 -30.16
C LEU A 179 0.79 -20.41 -28.66
N GLU A 180 1.17 -21.44 -27.91
CA GLU A 180 1.54 -21.28 -26.49
C GLU A 180 2.74 -20.34 -26.30
N ASP A 181 3.71 -20.39 -27.21
CA ASP A 181 4.92 -19.55 -27.16
C ASP A 181 4.69 -18.11 -27.67
N VAL A 182 3.52 -17.83 -28.29
CA VAL A 182 3.19 -16.51 -28.81
C VAL A 182 2.46 -15.69 -27.75
N ALA A 183 2.83 -14.43 -27.57
CA ALA A 183 2.14 -13.52 -26.66
C ALA A 183 0.71 -13.20 -27.17
N TYR A 184 -0.22 -12.97 -26.23
CA TYR A 184 -1.62 -12.69 -26.54
C TYR A 184 -1.79 -11.52 -27.53
N GLU A 185 -1.07 -10.42 -27.31
CA GLU A 185 -1.11 -9.21 -28.13
C GLU A 185 -0.68 -9.45 -29.57
N GLN A 186 0.18 -10.45 -29.78
CA GLN A 186 0.65 -10.85 -31.11
C GLN A 186 -0.34 -11.80 -31.78
N MET A 187 -0.98 -12.70 -31.00
CA MET A 187 -1.97 -13.65 -31.53
C MET A 187 -3.17 -12.97 -32.19
N VAL A 188 -3.71 -11.93 -31.57
CA VAL A 188 -4.89 -11.21 -32.08
C VAL A 188 -4.59 -10.43 -33.36
N ARG A 189 -3.30 -10.13 -33.61
CA ARG A 189 -2.82 -9.44 -34.83
C ARG A 189 -2.40 -10.38 -35.96
N LEU A 190 -2.50 -11.71 -35.76
CA LEU A 190 -2.16 -12.69 -36.78
C LEU A 190 -3.11 -12.57 -37.99
N LYS A 191 -2.55 -12.43 -39.18
CA LYS A 191 -3.31 -12.47 -40.41
C LYS A 191 -3.52 -13.92 -40.85
N ILE A 192 -4.72 -14.43 -40.67
CA ILE A 192 -5.08 -15.79 -40.99
C ILE A 192 -5.64 -15.91 -42.43
N GLN A 193 -5.37 -17.04 -43.04
CA GLN A 193 -6.02 -17.43 -44.27
C GLN A 193 -7.25 -18.27 -43.88
N SER A 194 -8.34 -17.58 -43.58
CA SER A 194 -9.61 -18.22 -43.25
C SER A 194 -10.58 -18.05 -44.41
N ASP A 195 -11.28 -19.11 -44.78
CA ASP A 195 -12.42 -19.05 -45.70
C ASP A 195 -13.65 -18.44 -44.99
N GLU A 196 -13.59 -18.21 -43.70
CA GLU A 196 -14.65 -17.63 -42.88
C GLU A 196 -14.33 -16.19 -42.46
N PRO A 197 -14.89 -15.16 -43.13
CA PRO A 197 -14.73 -13.76 -42.73
C PRO A 197 -15.29 -13.46 -41.34
N ARG A 198 -16.05 -14.40 -40.79
CA ARG A 198 -16.64 -14.32 -39.43
C ARG A 198 -15.59 -14.43 -38.32
N LEU A 199 -14.56 -15.24 -38.55
CA LEU A 199 -13.51 -15.48 -37.54
C LEU A 199 -12.69 -14.25 -37.24
N GLU A 200 -12.27 -13.48 -38.25
CA GLU A 200 -11.57 -12.22 -38.08
C GLU A 200 -12.41 -11.19 -37.32
N GLY A 201 -13.73 -11.16 -37.61
CA GLY A 201 -14.65 -10.30 -36.85
C GLY A 201 -14.80 -10.70 -35.38
N GLU A 202 -14.85 -12.00 -35.09
CA GLU A 202 -14.95 -12.52 -33.72
C GLU A 202 -13.66 -12.25 -32.93
N LEU A 203 -12.49 -12.41 -33.54
CA LEU A 203 -11.18 -12.08 -32.91
C LEU A 203 -11.08 -10.59 -32.56
N ARG A 204 -11.47 -9.73 -33.52
CA ARG A 204 -11.46 -8.28 -33.29
C ARG A 204 -12.42 -7.87 -32.17
N LEU A 205 -13.59 -8.44 -32.13
CA LEU A 205 -14.60 -8.18 -31.10
C LEU A 205 -14.08 -8.64 -29.72
N LEU A 206 -13.37 -9.76 -29.68
CA LEU A 206 -12.74 -10.29 -28.46
C LEU A 206 -11.63 -9.35 -27.99
N GLU A 207 -10.76 -8.87 -28.89
CA GLU A 207 -9.71 -7.89 -28.62
C GLU A 207 -10.29 -6.61 -28.01
N GLU A 208 -11.25 -5.98 -28.70
CA GLU A 208 -11.91 -4.76 -28.22
C GLU A 208 -12.57 -4.93 -26.84
N ARG A 209 -13.12 -6.13 -26.58
CA ARG A 209 -13.73 -6.44 -25.28
C ARG A 209 -12.70 -6.57 -24.18
N THR A 210 -11.59 -7.22 -24.48
CA THR A 210 -10.50 -7.42 -23.51
C THR A 210 -9.81 -6.10 -23.20
N GLU A 211 -9.54 -5.28 -24.23
CA GLU A 211 -8.97 -3.94 -24.02
C GLU A 211 -9.86 -3.07 -23.13
N ARG A 212 -11.18 -3.11 -23.33
CA ARG A 212 -12.12 -2.39 -22.45
C ARG A 212 -12.09 -2.91 -21.01
N GLN A 213 -11.97 -4.22 -20.81
CA GLN A 213 -11.87 -4.80 -19.46
C GLN A 213 -10.56 -4.35 -18.78
N VAL A 214 -9.44 -4.41 -19.48
CA VAL A 214 -8.14 -3.95 -18.99
C VAL A 214 -8.19 -2.46 -18.63
N GLU A 215 -8.83 -1.64 -19.47
CA GLU A 215 -8.97 -0.21 -19.21
C GLU A 215 -9.80 0.08 -17.95
N VAL A 216 -10.91 -0.64 -17.74
CA VAL A 216 -11.72 -0.53 -16.52
C VAL A 216 -10.90 -0.91 -15.28
N VAL A 217 -10.11 -2.00 -15.35
CA VAL A 217 -9.25 -2.42 -14.24
C VAL A 217 -8.20 -1.34 -13.94
N ARG A 218 -7.58 -0.76 -14.97
CA ARG A 218 -6.62 0.36 -14.81
C ARG A 218 -7.26 1.60 -14.18
N GLN A 219 -8.45 1.98 -14.61
CA GLN A 219 -9.18 3.13 -14.05
C GLN A 219 -9.51 2.92 -12.58
N LEU A 220 -10.00 1.74 -12.19
CA LEU A 220 -10.25 1.39 -10.80
C LEU A 220 -8.98 1.42 -9.94
N PHE A 221 -7.85 1.03 -10.52
CA PHE A 221 -6.56 1.11 -9.85
C PHE A 221 -6.11 2.57 -9.63
N GLU A 222 -6.21 3.42 -10.66
CA GLU A 222 -5.87 4.84 -10.53
C GLU A 222 -6.77 5.56 -9.50
N GLU A 223 -8.05 5.25 -9.45
CA GLU A 223 -8.94 5.77 -8.41
C GLU A 223 -8.51 5.36 -6.99
N LYS A 224 -8.09 4.10 -6.80
CA LYS A 224 -7.58 3.62 -5.51
C LYS A 224 -6.26 4.30 -5.15
N LYS A 225 -5.35 4.46 -6.12
CA LYS A 225 -4.08 5.15 -5.97
C LYS A 225 -4.26 6.62 -5.58
N GLU A 226 -5.22 7.30 -6.21
CA GLU A 226 -5.57 8.67 -5.83
C GLU A 226 -6.13 8.76 -4.41
N LYS A 227 -6.96 7.80 -3.98
CA LYS A 227 -7.49 7.77 -2.60
C LYS A 227 -6.37 7.67 -1.57
N ILE A 228 -5.38 6.80 -1.78
CA ILE A 228 -4.21 6.66 -0.89
C ILE A 228 -3.41 7.96 -0.85
N ARG A 229 -3.16 8.60 -2.01
CA ARG A 229 -2.40 9.86 -2.09
C ARG A 229 -3.13 11.04 -1.47
N ARG A 230 -4.44 11.09 -1.59
CA ARG A 230 -5.27 12.17 -1.06
C ARG A 230 -5.18 12.33 0.45
N GLY A 231 -4.81 11.26 1.17
CA GLY A 231 -4.86 11.18 2.62
C GLY A 231 -6.26 10.86 3.13
N ASP A 232 -6.33 10.53 4.40
CA ASP A 232 -7.53 10.00 5.03
C ASP A 232 -8.50 11.09 5.48
N GLU A 233 -9.80 10.78 5.43
CA GLU A 233 -10.85 11.60 6.02
C GLU A 233 -10.93 11.29 7.52
N LEU A 234 -10.16 12.04 8.31
CA LEU A 234 -10.18 11.93 9.76
C LEU A 234 -11.24 12.88 10.38
N PRO A 235 -11.77 12.57 11.58
CA PRO A 235 -12.68 13.44 12.29
C PRO A 235 -12.15 14.86 12.46
N PRO A 236 -13.00 15.87 12.63
CA PRO A 236 -12.58 17.25 12.81
C PRO A 236 -11.62 17.40 14.00
N GLY A 237 -10.52 18.09 13.81
CA GLY A 237 -9.48 18.30 14.84
C GLY A 237 -8.48 17.17 15.00
N VAL A 238 -8.68 16.01 14.38
CA VAL A 238 -7.68 14.92 14.38
C VAL A 238 -6.70 15.16 13.22
N ILE A 239 -5.41 15.14 13.55
CA ILE A 239 -4.30 15.32 12.60
C ILE A 239 -3.82 13.97 12.09
N LYS A 240 -3.62 13.03 13.03
CA LYS A 240 -3.04 11.71 12.77
C LYS A 240 -3.71 10.67 13.68
N LEU A 241 -3.95 9.50 13.15
CA LEU A 241 -4.47 8.33 13.89
C LEU A 241 -3.54 7.16 13.66
N VAL A 242 -3.06 6.55 14.72
CA VAL A 242 -2.22 5.35 14.67
C VAL A 242 -2.97 4.17 15.27
N LYS A 243 -3.04 3.06 14.52
CA LYS A 243 -3.60 1.79 15.00
C LYS A 243 -2.50 0.74 15.06
N VAL A 244 -2.34 0.13 16.21
CA VAL A 244 -1.36 -0.92 16.47
C VAL A 244 -2.09 -2.23 16.70
N TYR A 245 -1.68 -3.28 15.99
CA TYR A 245 -2.27 -4.62 16.09
C TYR A 245 -1.32 -5.57 16.82
N VAL A 246 -1.82 -6.18 17.88
CA VAL A 246 -1.06 -7.10 18.74
C VAL A 246 -1.63 -8.50 18.63
N ALA A 247 -0.77 -9.48 18.32
CA ALA A 247 -1.09 -10.90 18.44
C ALA A 247 -0.75 -11.36 19.88
N MET A 248 -1.77 -11.69 20.66
CA MET A 248 -1.61 -12.09 22.04
C MET A 248 -1.05 -13.50 22.15
N LYS A 249 -0.06 -13.69 23.02
CA LYS A 249 0.33 -15.03 23.51
C LYS A 249 -0.78 -15.56 24.44
N ARG A 250 -1.15 -16.80 24.25
CA ARG A 250 -1.97 -17.54 25.21
C ARG A 250 -1.12 -18.03 26.35
#